data_19975e0069cc4a4358e48d7e92229eda
#
_entry.id   19975e0069cc4a4358e48d7e92229eda
#
_cell.length_a   1.000
_cell.length_b   1.000
_cell.length_c   1.000
_cell.angle_alpha   90.00
_cell.angle_beta   90.00
_cell.angle_gamma   90.00
#
_symmetry.space_group_name_H-M   'P 1'
#
loop_
_entity.id
_entity.type
_entity.pdbx_description
1 polymer ?
#
loop_
_entity_poly.entity_id
_entity_poly.type
_entity_poly.pdbx_seq_one_letter_code
_entity_poly.pdbx_strand_id
1 'polypeptide(L)'
;MSMSDPIADMLTRIRNGQQAEKVSVQMPSSKLKVAIAKVLQDEGYIESFLVHENGGKPTLEVGLKYYAGHPVIERIERVSRPGLRIYKGSEKLPRVMNGLGVAIVSTPRGVMTDRAARAGRVGGEVLCYVA
;
A
#
# COMPACT_ATOMS: atom_id res chain seq x y z
N MET A 1 20.03 -4.50 -10.75
CA MET A 1 19.45 -4.92 -9.50
C MET A 1 18.10 -5.62 -9.72
N SER A 2 17.96 -6.78 -9.18
CA SER A 2 16.71 -7.50 -9.32
C SER A 2 15.65 -6.89 -8.41
N MET A 3 14.43 -6.87 -8.88
CA MET A 3 13.28 -6.43 -8.10
C MET A 3 12.83 -7.56 -7.19
N SER A 4 13.58 -7.79 -6.11
CA SER A 4 13.27 -8.87 -5.18
C SER A 4 12.04 -8.57 -4.32
N ASP A 5 11.61 -7.31 -4.23
CA ASP A 5 10.43 -6.91 -3.47
C ASP A 5 9.64 -5.85 -4.24
N PRO A 6 8.72 -6.28 -5.12
CA PRO A 6 7.91 -5.33 -5.90
C PRO A 6 7.06 -4.40 -5.04
N ILE A 7 6.62 -4.86 -3.87
CA ILE A 7 5.81 -4.02 -2.98
C ILE A 7 6.68 -2.92 -2.36
N ALA A 8 7.89 -3.24 -1.92
CA ALA A 8 8.81 -2.22 -1.42
C ALA A 8 9.11 -1.19 -2.50
N ASP A 9 9.26 -1.63 -3.75
CA ASP A 9 9.47 -0.72 -4.88
C ASP A 9 8.28 0.21 -5.07
N MET A 10 7.06 -0.32 -5.00
CA MET A 10 5.85 0.49 -5.09
C MET A 10 5.83 1.58 -4.02
N LEU A 11 6.08 1.22 -2.76
CA LEU A 11 6.06 2.17 -1.66
C LEU A 11 7.16 3.23 -1.82
N THR A 12 8.32 2.83 -2.32
CA THR A 12 9.42 3.75 -2.58
C THR A 12 9.08 4.74 -3.69
N ARG A 13 8.44 4.27 -4.76
CA ARG A 13 8.01 5.15 -5.86
C ARG A 13 6.99 6.19 -5.37
N ILE A 14 6.05 5.78 -4.53
CA ILE A 14 5.07 6.70 -3.95
C ILE A 14 5.79 7.73 -3.08
N ARG A 15 6.68 7.29 -2.20
CA ARG A 15 7.44 8.18 -1.30
C ARG A 15 8.27 9.19 -2.09
N ASN A 16 9.03 8.71 -3.06
CA ASN A 16 9.89 9.57 -3.87
C ASN A 16 9.06 10.53 -4.73
N GLY A 17 7.93 10.07 -5.27
CA GLY A 17 7.04 10.91 -6.04
C GLY A 17 6.49 12.06 -5.22
N GLN A 18 6.12 11.79 -3.98
CA GLN A 18 5.63 12.84 -3.07
C GLN A 18 6.72 13.86 -2.74
N GLN A 19 7.95 13.40 -2.51
CA GLN A 19 9.06 14.29 -2.22
C GLN A 19 9.37 15.21 -3.41
N ALA A 20 9.19 14.70 -4.63
CA ALA A 20 9.38 15.48 -5.85
C ALA A 20 8.13 16.24 -6.28
N GLU A 21 7.07 16.20 -5.47
CA GLU A 21 5.80 16.89 -5.72
C GLU A 21 5.17 16.50 -7.07
N LYS A 22 5.29 15.23 -7.44
CA LYS A 22 4.70 14.72 -8.68
C LYS A 22 3.19 14.55 -8.53
N VAL A 23 2.48 14.66 -9.65
CA VAL A 23 1.04 14.44 -9.69
C VAL A 23 0.74 12.94 -9.60
N SER A 24 1.55 12.12 -10.25
CA SER A 24 1.36 10.68 -10.25
C SER A 24 2.69 9.96 -10.40
N VAL A 25 2.68 8.67 -10.10
CA VAL A 25 3.82 7.77 -10.34
C VAL A 25 3.32 6.54 -11.08
N GLN A 26 4.21 5.93 -11.86
CA GLN A 26 3.90 4.73 -12.62
C GLN A 26 4.81 3.60 -12.23
N MET A 27 4.31 2.38 -12.39
CA MET A 27 5.05 1.17 -12.06
C MET A 27 4.46 -0.02 -12.80
N PRO A 28 5.23 -1.11 -12.99
CA PRO A 28 4.61 -2.33 -13.50
C PRO A 28 3.48 -2.77 -12.58
N SER A 29 2.33 -3.13 -13.17
CA SER A 29 1.16 -3.50 -12.40
C SER A 29 1.21 -4.97 -11.98
N SER A 30 0.50 -5.28 -10.89
CA SER A 30 0.22 -6.65 -10.48
C SER A 30 -1.09 -6.63 -9.70
N LYS A 31 -1.70 -7.80 -9.53
CA LYS A 31 -2.95 -7.89 -8.77
C LYS A 31 -2.77 -7.37 -7.35
N LEU A 32 -1.65 -7.71 -6.72
CA LEU A 32 -1.38 -7.28 -5.35
C LEU A 32 -1.20 -5.76 -5.27
N LYS A 33 -0.47 -5.17 -6.20
CA LYS A 33 -0.28 -3.72 -6.22
C LYS A 33 -1.59 -2.98 -6.43
N VAL A 34 -2.45 -3.48 -7.32
CA VAL A 34 -3.78 -2.89 -7.54
C VAL A 34 -4.61 -2.97 -6.27
N ALA A 35 -4.58 -4.11 -5.57
CA ALA A 35 -5.31 -4.28 -4.32
C ALA A 35 -4.82 -3.31 -3.24
N ILE A 36 -3.52 -3.10 -3.15
CA ILE A 36 -2.95 -2.13 -2.21
C ILE A 36 -3.39 -0.71 -2.58
N ALA A 37 -3.35 -0.36 -3.88
CA ALA A 37 -3.78 0.96 -4.34
C ALA A 37 -5.26 1.20 -4.00
N LYS A 38 -6.10 0.18 -4.16
CA LYS A 38 -7.51 0.26 -3.81
C LYS A 38 -7.70 0.60 -2.33
N VAL A 39 -6.96 -0.06 -1.44
CA VAL A 39 -7.03 0.21 -0.01
C VAL A 39 -6.55 1.63 0.28
N LEU A 40 -5.45 2.05 -0.33
CA LEU A 40 -4.93 3.42 -0.15
C LEU A 40 -5.96 4.46 -0.59
N GLN A 41 -6.64 4.23 -1.69
CA GLN A 41 -7.68 5.13 -2.17
C GLN A 41 -8.87 5.16 -1.22
N ASP A 42 -9.35 4.00 -0.81
CA ASP A 42 -10.50 3.90 0.09
C ASP A 42 -10.23 4.58 1.44
N GLU A 43 -8.99 4.54 1.90
CA GLU A 43 -8.59 5.19 3.16
C GLU A 43 -8.22 6.66 2.99
N GLY A 44 -8.26 7.16 1.76
CA GLY A 44 -8.00 8.58 1.50
C GLY A 44 -6.54 8.96 1.42
N TYR A 45 -5.63 8.00 1.22
CA TYR A 45 -4.19 8.28 1.15
C TYR A 45 -3.71 8.63 -0.25
N ILE A 46 -4.41 8.18 -1.28
CA ILE A 46 -4.09 8.55 -2.67
C ILE A 46 -5.34 9.10 -3.34
N GLU A 47 -5.13 9.89 -4.40
CA GLU A 47 -6.22 10.50 -5.12
C GLU A 47 -6.96 9.48 -5.98
N SER A 48 -6.21 8.67 -6.73
CA SER A 48 -6.77 7.73 -7.69
C SER A 48 -5.71 6.72 -8.10
N PHE A 49 -6.17 5.68 -8.79
CA PHE A 49 -5.25 4.79 -9.49
C PHE A 49 -5.88 4.32 -10.79
N LEU A 50 -5.05 3.96 -11.74
CA LEU A 50 -5.50 3.53 -13.06
C LEU A 50 -4.52 2.51 -13.61
N VAL A 51 -5.05 1.48 -14.27
CA VAL A 51 -4.22 0.48 -14.93
C VAL A 51 -4.27 0.73 -16.43
N HIS A 52 -3.08 0.90 -17.01
CA HIS A 52 -2.93 1.08 -18.46
C HIS A 52 -2.47 -0.21 -19.08
N GLU A 53 -3.16 -0.66 -20.11
CA GLU A 53 -2.79 -1.86 -20.88
C GLU A 53 -1.94 -1.42 -22.06
N ASN A 54 -0.64 -1.69 -22.00
CA ASN A 54 0.30 -1.33 -23.04
C ASN A 54 0.98 -2.57 -23.60
N GLY A 55 0.40 -3.13 -24.65
CA GLY A 55 1.05 -4.23 -25.37
C GLY A 55 1.29 -5.48 -24.51
N GLY A 56 0.36 -5.82 -23.62
CA GLY A 56 0.46 -7.01 -22.80
C GLY A 56 1.18 -6.84 -21.48
N LYS A 57 1.74 -5.66 -21.23
CA LYS A 57 2.41 -5.35 -19.95
C LYS A 57 1.65 -4.22 -19.25
N PRO A 58 0.76 -4.53 -18.33
CA PRO A 58 -0.01 -3.49 -17.67
C PRO A 58 0.86 -2.61 -16.77
N THR A 59 0.56 -1.32 -16.77
CA THR A 59 1.22 -0.33 -15.94
C THR A 59 0.20 0.25 -14.98
N LEU A 60 0.56 0.32 -13.71
CA LEU A 60 -0.26 0.94 -12.69
C LEU A 60 0.19 2.39 -12.51
N GLU A 61 -0.76 3.30 -12.62
CA GLU A 61 -0.53 4.72 -12.34
C GLU A 61 -1.25 5.07 -11.05
N VAL A 62 -0.53 5.68 -10.10
CA VAL A 62 -1.07 6.09 -8.81
C VAL A 62 -1.06 7.60 -8.75
N GLY A 63 -2.25 8.21 -8.62
CA GLY A 63 -2.38 9.66 -8.45
C GLY A 63 -2.12 10.02 -7.00
N LEU A 64 -1.11 10.85 -6.77
CA LEU A 64 -0.70 11.25 -5.44
C LEU A 64 -1.63 12.33 -4.89
N LYS A 65 -1.76 12.37 -3.59
CA LYS A 65 -2.70 13.28 -2.94
C LYS A 65 -1.96 14.23 -2.02
N TYR A 66 -2.34 15.51 -2.13
CA TYR A 66 -1.75 16.58 -1.32
C TYR A 66 -2.86 17.39 -0.66
N TYR A 67 -2.55 17.94 0.50
CA TYR A 67 -3.45 18.84 1.19
C TYR A 67 -2.65 20.03 1.70
N ALA A 68 -3.08 21.24 1.35
CA ALA A 68 -2.41 22.48 1.75
C ALA A 68 -0.91 22.46 1.42
N GLY A 69 -0.54 21.91 0.27
CA GLY A 69 0.84 21.85 -0.20
C GLY A 69 1.68 20.75 0.40
N HIS A 70 1.08 19.86 1.21
CA HIS A 70 1.79 18.75 1.85
C HIS A 70 1.24 17.41 1.42
N PRO A 71 2.09 16.37 1.26
CA PRO A 71 1.61 15.03 0.96
C PRO A 71 0.70 14.53 2.08
N VAL A 72 -0.38 13.85 1.69
CA VAL A 72 -1.30 13.26 2.67
C VAL A 72 -0.63 12.10 3.42
N ILE A 73 0.18 11.30 2.72
CA ILE A 73 0.93 10.23 3.37
C ILE A 73 2.17 10.82 4.03
N GLU A 74 2.24 10.72 5.36
CA GLU A 74 3.42 11.15 6.12
C GLU A 74 4.40 10.01 6.31
N ARG A 75 3.89 8.77 6.38
CA ARG A 75 4.68 7.58 6.67
C ARG A 75 4.17 6.42 5.83
N ILE A 76 5.07 5.74 5.13
CA ILE A 76 4.75 4.53 4.38
C ILE A 76 5.96 3.60 4.45
N GLU A 77 5.76 2.42 5.06
CA GLU A 77 6.85 1.50 5.39
C GLU A 77 6.48 0.07 5.07
N ARG A 78 7.43 -0.64 4.45
CA ARG A 78 7.32 -2.07 4.22
C ARG A 78 7.51 -2.81 5.55
N VAL A 79 6.69 -3.80 5.84
CA VAL A 79 6.80 -4.61 7.04
C VAL A 79 7.24 -6.02 6.69
N SER A 80 6.38 -6.81 6.05
CA SER A 80 6.71 -8.16 5.62
C SER A 80 7.58 -8.08 4.38
N ARG A 81 8.65 -8.86 4.33
CA ARG A 81 9.62 -8.85 3.23
C ARG A 81 9.88 -10.26 2.74
N PRO A 82 10.34 -10.44 1.50
CA PRO A 82 10.65 -11.79 1.02
C PRO A 82 11.60 -12.57 1.90
N GLY A 83 12.58 -11.89 2.52
CA GLY A 83 13.55 -12.53 3.42
C GLY A 83 13.03 -12.73 4.84
N LEU A 84 11.93 -12.09 5.23
CA LEU A 84 11.36 -12.20 6.56
C LEU A 84 9.86 -11.89 6.49
N ARG A 85 9.06 -12.91 6.30
CA ARG A 85 7.60 -12.76 6.23
C ARG A 85 7.03 -12.57 7.64
N ILE A 86 6.10 -11.60 7.76
CA ILE A 86 5.46 -11.27 9.03
C ILE A 86 3.97 -11.57 8.91
N TYR A 87 3.51 -12.56 9.69
CA TYR A 87 2.11 -12.96 9.75
C TYR A 87 1.58 -12.73 11.16
N LYS A 88 0.36 -12.23 11.26
CA LYS A 88 -0.29 -12.00 12.55
C LYS A 88 -1.73 -12.48 12.50
N GLY A 89 -2.19 -13.08 13.60
CA GLY A 89 -3.61 -13.37 13.77
C GLY A 89 -4.40 -12.09 14.01
N SER A 90 -5.73 -12.16 13.85
CA SER A 90 -6.59 -10.97 13.92
C SER A 90 -6.43 -10.22 15.25
N GLU A 91 -6.20 -10.92 16.34
CA GLU A 91 -6.08 -10.28 17.66
C GLU A 91 -4.73 -9.59 17.86
N LYS A 92 -3.73 -9.93 17.06
CA LYS A 92 -2.36 -9.43 17.21
C LYS A 92 -1.96 -8.49 16.07
N LEU A 93 -2.90 -8.09 15.23
CA LEU A 93 -2.61 -7.14 14.16
C LEU A 93 -2.20 -5.81 14.77
N PRO A 94 -1.12 -5.20 14.25
CA PRO A 94 -0.63 -3.94 14.83
C PRO A 94 -1.58 -2.78 14.58
N ARG A 95 -1.57 -1.82 15.48
CA ARG A 95 -2.25 -0.55 15.32
C ARG A 95 -1.19 0.50 15.01
N VAL A 96 -1.35 1.18 13.89
CA VAL A 96 -0.38 2.19 13.45
C VAL A 96 -0.76 3.52 14.06
N MET A 97 0.16 4.14 14.79
CA MET A 97 -0.04 5.45 15.45
C MET A 97 -1.35 5.49 16.25
N ASN A 98 -1.57 4.46 17.09
CA ASN A 98 -2.76 4.34 17.93
C ASN A 98 -4.07 4.40 17.16
N GLY A 99 -4.07 3.89 15.92
CA GLY A 99 -5.27 3.85 15.09
C GLY A 99 -5.43 5.05 14.17
N LEU A 100 -4.52 6.01 14.20
CA LEU A 100 -4.55 7.15 13.27
C LEU A 100 -4.08 6.75 11.87
N GLY A 101 -3.22 5.74 11.78
CA GLY A 101 -2.80 5.15 10.52
C GLY A 101 -3.42 3.78 10.32
N VAL A 102 -2.96 3.07 9.28
CA VAL A 102 -3.44 1.72 8.97
C VAL A 102 -2.28 0.80 8.68
N ALA A 103 -2.45 -0.48 8.98
CA ALA A 103 -1.63 -1.55 8.43
C ALA A 103 -2.42 -2.16 7.28
N ILE A 104 -1.75 -2.42 6.16
CA ILE A 104 -2.38 -3.12 5.03
C ILE A 104 -2.00 -4.59 5.15
N VAL A 105 -3.01 -5.46 5.21
CA VAL A 105 -2.85 -6.87 5.50
C VAL A 105 -3.39 -7.70 4.35
N SER A 106 -2.62 -8.69 3.92
CA SER A 106 -3.07 -9.66 2.94
C SER A 106 -3.67 -10.85 3.69
N THR A 107 -4.97 -11.04 3.55
CA THR A 107 -5.73 -12.08 4.23
C THR A 107 -6.31 -13.07 3.24
N PRO A 108 -6.80 -14.25 3.70
CA PRO A 108 -7.50 -15.16 2.80
C PRO A 108 -8.75 -14.55 2.13
N ARG A 109 -9.28 -13.46 2.69
CA ARG A 109 -10.44 -12.74 2.12
C ARG A 109 -10.04 -11.56 1.26
N GLY A 110 -8.75 -11.35 1.06
CA GLY A 110 -8.23 -10.26 0.25
C GLY A 110 -7.36 -9.30 1.03
N VAL A 111 -6.91 -8.26 0.35
CA VAL A 111 -6.07 -7.21 0.94
C VAL A 111 -6.99 -6.19 1.61
N MET A 112 -6.70 -5.87 2.86
CA MET A 112 -7.57 -4.97 3.65
C MET A 112 -6.76 -4.28 4.74
N THR A 113 -7.39 -3.31 5.41
CA THR A 113 -6.77 -2.65 6.56
C THR A 113 -6.81 -3.57 7.77
N ASP A 114 -5.97 -3.27 8.76
CA ASP A 114 -5.98 -3.96 10.04
C ASP A 114 -7.35 -3.88 10.72
N ARG A 115 -8.04 -2.74 10.60
CA ARG A 115 -9.38 -2.56 11.17
C ARG A 115 -10.38 -3.53 10.54
N ALA A 116 -10.37 -3.61 9.21
CA ALA A 116 -11.28 -4.51 8.50
C ALA A 116 -10.96 -5.97 8.83
N ALA A 117 -9.67 -6.31 8.92
CA ALA A 117 -9.26 -7.68 9.25
C ALA A 117 -9.68 -8.05 10.68
N ARG A 118 -9.52 -7.15 11.64
CA ARG A 118 -9.97 -7.39 13.02
C ARG A 118 -11.49 -7.55 13.08
N ALA A 119 -12.23 -6.70 12.38
CA ALA A 119 -13.69 -6.78 12.34
C ALA A 119 -14.15 -8.10 11.72
N GLY A 120 -13.45 -8.58 10.71
CA GLY A 120 -13.75 -9.86 10.07
C GLY A 120 -13.14 -11.06 10.77
N ARG A 121 -12.39 -10.86 11.85
CA ARG A 121 -11.71 -11.90 12.61
C ARG A 121 -10.79 -12.75 11.74
N VAL A 122 -10.06 -12.09 10.81
CA VAL A 122 -9.07 -12.76 9.97
C VAL A 122 -7.71 -12.13 10.21
N GLY A 123 -6.69 -12.95 10.17
CA GLY A 123 -5.31 -12.50 10.20
C GLY A 123 -4.67 -12.70 8.84
N GLY A 124 -3.42 -12.33 8.72
CA GLY A 124 -2.69 -12.51 7.48
C GLY A 124 -1.31 -11.91 7.53
N GLU A 125 -0.77 -11.69 6.34
CA GLU A 125 0.55 -11.09 6.17
C GLU A 125 0.44 -9.58 6.26
N VAL A 126 1.20 -8.98 7.19
CA VAL A 126 1.24 -7.53 7.35
C VAL A 126 2.19 -6.96 6.31
N LEU A 127 1.63 -6.37 5.25
CA LEU A 127 2.41 -5.91 4.11
C LEU A 127 3.16 -4.61 4.39
N CYS A 128 2.46 -3.63 4.94
CA CYS A 128 3.05 -2.31 5.15
C CYS A 128 2.24 -1.51 6.16
N TYR A 129 2.85 -0.42 6.65
CA TYR A 129 2.19 0.59 7.48
C TYR A 129 2.05 1.88 6.67
N VAL A 130 0.93 2.57 6.83
CA VAL A 130 0.66 3.86 6.19
C VAL A 130 0.02 4.79 7.21
N ALA A 131 0.54 6.00 7.25
CA ALA A 131 -0.04 7.04 8.09
C ALA A 131 0.09 8.41 7.47
#